data_aff42920cbe96dded5ae7df553f237fc
#
_entry.id   aff42920cbe96dded5ae7df553f237fc
#
_cell.length_a   1.000
_cell.length_b   1.000
_cell.length_c   1.000
_cell.angle_alpha   90.00
_cell.angle_beta   90.00
_cell.angle_gamma   90.00
#
_symmetry.space_group_name_H-M   'P 1'
#
loop_
_entity.id
_entity.type
_entity.pdbx_description
1 polymer ?
#
loop_
_entity_poly.entity_id
_entity_poly.type
_entity_poly.pdbx_seq_one_letter_code
_entity_poly.pdbx_strand_id
1 'polypeptide(L)'
;MIKKTLLSFTILANCTFLFAAEVDHYSVPAKLIPNSSALVYEKVQNYLQMALNEANVLSSCNEDILYKKMRLYFNNHTKGKLTQDVIYDEGFPSVRIKLEESIFQDWSIYNGFLLGREKAKKSALALGPIMKIDNQVLGTDKLEHFFGSGFLYFKRHHKNGTDLLKVLKRGAFYEKTILGGNFLATGVFSYADLAANFNGMRFWNHVLQKDDDVLGAEENLGPYVSCEQGQWVQVKEINLAEYLDDSFDESKNCSKFATSRGYEKYTSRLKLIEGLRGVDFNCLSSTENNSYLTEKYQSRLRNGDPIHHWIINQNGHEQVSYFNEF
;
A
#
# COMPACT_ATOMS: atom_id res chain seq x y z
N MET A 1 37.43 10.82 -32.19
CA MET A 1 36.70 11.35 -31.04
C MET A 1 35.26 10.87 -31.03
N ILE A 2 35.01 9.58 -30.83
CA ILE A 2 33.64 9.01 -30.64
C ILE A 2 33.82 7.74 -29.81
N LYS A 3 33.89 7.85 -28.48
CA LYS A 3 33.92 6.68 -27.56
C LYS A 3 33.50 7.05 -26.13
N LYS A 4 32.53 7.92 -25.92
CA LYS A 4 32.06 8.24 -24.55
C LYS A 4 30.55 8.32 -24.34
N THR A 5 29.72 7.81 -25.24
CA THR A 5 28.26 7.99 -25.11
C THR A 5 27.46 6.66 -24.97
N LEU A 6 28.13 5.51 -24.74
CA LEU A 6 27.44 4.22 -24.65
C LEU A 6 27.39 3.62 -23.24
N LEU A 7 27.79 4.34 -22.19
CA LEU A 7 27.87 3.78 -20.84
C LEU A 7 26.68 4.13 -19.93
N SER A 8 25.75 4.95 -20.39
CA SER A 8 24.62 5.40 -19.55
C SER A 8 23.34 4.59 -19.71
N PHE A 9 23.25 3.67 -20.67
CA PHE A 9 22.01 2.92 -20.94
C PHE A 9 21.96 1.52 -20.32
N THR A 10 23.08 1.03 -19.78
CA THR A 10 23.16 -0.37 -19.26
C THR A 10 22.82 -0.49 -17.77
N ILE A 11 22.65 0.61 -17.05
CA ILE A 11 22.29 0.58 -15.60
C ILE A 11 20.77 0.46 -15.39
N LEU A 12 19.95 0.74 -16.39
CA LEU A 12 18.48 0.62 -16.32
C LEU A 12 17.96 -0.80 -16.50
N ALA A 13 18.79 -1.76 -16.89
CA ALA A 13 18.34 -3.12 -17.23
C ALA A 13 18.29 -4.10 -16.05
N ASN A 14 18.76 -3.72 -14.85
CA ASN A 14 18.74 -4.58 -13.66
C ASN A 14 17.95 -4.01 -12.47
N CYS A 15 17.24 -2.91 -12.62
CA CYS A 15 16.15 -2.58 -11.73
C CYS A 15 14.97 -3.47 -12.13
N THR A 16 14.82 -4.61 -11.50
CA THR A 16 13.51 -5.26 -11.38
C THR A 16 12.64 -4.26 -10.65
N PHE A 17 11.92 -3.45 -11.41
CA PHE A 17 10.96 -2.51 -10.87
C PHE A 17 9.89 -3.33 -10.15
N LEU A 18 9.92 -3.28 -8.84
CA LEU A 18 8.95 -3.82 -7.92
C LEU A 18 7.74 -2.89 -7.97
N PHE A 19 6.94 -2.99 -9.02
CA PHE A 19 5.68 -2.28 -9.05
C PHE A 19 4.65 -3.14 -8.34
N ALA A 20 4.05 -2.60 -7.28
CA ALA A 20 2.74 -3.03 -6.86
C ALA A 20 1.81 -2.92 -8.08
N ALA A 21 1.02 -3.95 -8.35
CA ALA A 21 0.03 -3.87 -9.41
C ALA A 21 -1.06 -2.89 -8.97
N GLU A 22 -1.48 -1.97 -9.85
CA GLU A 22 -2.63 -1.12 -9.60
C GLU A 22 -3.88 -1.97 -9.30
N VAL A 23 -4.88 -1.41 -8.64
CA VAL A 23 -6.14 -2.09 -8.32
C VAL A 23 -7.34 -1.29 -8.80
N ASP A 24 -8.49 -1.94 -8.89
CA ASP A 24 -9.74 -1.30 -9.26
C ASP A 24 -10.79 -1.50 -8.16
N HIS A 25 -11.01 -0.46 -7.37
CA HIS A 25 -12.01 -0.44 -6.29
C HIS A 25 -13.42 -0.03 -6.78
N TYR A 26 -13.61 0.24 -8.08
CA TYR A 26 -14.82 0.86 -8.62
C TYR A 26 -15.71 -0.11 -9.38
N SER A 27 -15.14 -0.99 -10.18
CA SER A 27 -15.89 -1.78 -11.15
C SER A 27 -16.70 -2.92 -10.54
N VAL A 28 -16.32 -3.43 -9.36
CA VAL A 28 -17.04 -4.51 -8.67
C VAL A 28 -17.74 -3.99 -7.41
N PRO A 29 -19.06 -4.27 -7.26
CA PRO A 29 -19.78 -3.94 -6.03
C PRO A 29 -19.15 -4.57 -4.80
N ALA A 30 -18.98 -3.82 -3.71
CA ALA A 30 -18.38 -4.32 -2.47
C ALA A 30 -19.06 -5.59 -1.92
N LYS A 31 -20.37 -5.76 -2.11
CA LYS A 31 -21.12 -6.95 -1.71
C LYS A 31 -20.70 -8.24 -2.43
N LEU A 32 -20.06 -8.11 -3.62
CA LEU A 32 -19.58 -9.25 -4.42
C LEU A 32 -18.10 -9.57 -4.14
N ILE A 33 -17.40 -8.73 -3.39
CA ILE A 33 -16.00 -8.97 -3.01
C ILE A 33 -15.99 -9.94 -1.83
N PRO A 34 -15.32 -11.11 -1.95
CA PRO A 34 -15.29 -12.09 -0.89
C PRO A 34 -14.57 -11.59 0.36
N ASN A 35 -15.00 -12.07 1.52
CA ASN A 35 -14.31 -11.84 2.78
C ASN A 35 -13.21 -12.90 2.95
N SER A 36 -11.98 -12.46 3.06
CA SER A 36 -10.78 -13.30 3.17
C SER A 36 -10.18 -13.30 4.58
N SER A 37 -10.84 -12.65 5.55
CA SER A 37 -10.31 -12.44 6.90
C SER A 37 -9.82 -13.72 7.56
N ALA A 38 -10.63 -14.77 7.59
CA ALA A 38 -10.27 -16.01 8.26
C ALA A 38 -8.95 -16.60 7.70
N LEU A 39 -8.83 -16.66 6.38
CA LEU A 39 -7.63 -17.18 5.72
C LEU A 39 -6.41 -16.25 5.89
N VAL A 40 -6.63 -14.94 5.82
CA VAL A 40 -5.54 -13.96 6.02
C VAL A 40 -5.02 -14.04 7.45
N TYR A 41 -5.90 -14.07 8.46
CA TYR A 41 -5.50 -14.18 9.86
C TYR A 41 -4.79 -15.51 10.16
N GLU A 42 -5.30 -16.61 9.65
CA GLU A 42 -4.63 -17.92 9.77
C GLU A 42 -3.21 -17.86 9.20
N LYS A 43 -3.05 -17.34 7.97
CA LYS A 43 -1.74 -17.21 7.34
C LYS A 43 -0.81 -16.25 8.10
N VAL A 44 -1.33 -15.13 8.60
CA VAL A 44 -0.54 -14.17 9.38
C VAL A 44 0.02 -14.83 10.64
N GLN A 45 -0.80 -15.55 11.40
CA GLN A 45 -0.34 -16.25 12.59
C GLN A 45 0.66 -17.37 12.27
N ASN A 46 0.37 -18.19 11.26
CA ASN A 46 1.26 -19.27 10.84
C ASN A 46 2.62 -18.72 10.36
N TYR A 47 2.62 -17.67 9.55
CA TYR A 47 3.85 -17.07 9.03
C TYR A 47 4.66 -16.33 10.11
N LEU A 48 3.99 -15.74 11.11
CA LEU A 48 4.68 -15.21 12.27
C LEU A 48 5.41 -16.34 13.01
N GLN A 49 4.73 -17.44 13.33
CA GLN A 49 5.35 -18.58 14.02
C GLN A 49 6.55 -19.15 13.23
N MET A 50 6.41 -19.30 11.91
CA MET A 50 7.52 -19.74 11.07
C MET A 50 8.70 -18.79 11.13
N ALA A 51 8.45 -17.47 11.07
CA ALA A 51 9.51 -16.45 11.17
C ALA A 51 10.22 -16.48 12.53
N LEU A 52 9.46 -16.64 13.63
CA LEU A 52 10.03 -16.76 14.99
C LEU A 52 10.88 -18.02 15.12
N ASN A 53 10.38 -19.16 14.69
CA ASN A 53 11.13 -20.43 14.73
C ASN A 53 12.44 -20.32 13.94
N GLU A 54 12.41 -19.75 12.73
CA GLU A 54 13.63 -19.56 11.93
C GLU A 54 14.60 -18.55 12.57
N ALA A 55 14.09 -17.51 13.23
CA ALA A 55 14.95 -16.54 13.92
C ALA A 55 15.63 -17.17 15.14
N ASN A 56 14.88 -17.96 15.90
CA ASN A 56 15.36 -18.65 17.11
C ASN A 56 16.46 -19.69 16.82
N VAL A 57 16.41 -20.36 15.67
CA VAL A 57 17.46 -21.30 15.25
C VAL A 57 18.78 -20.55 14.98
N LEU A 58 18.74 -19.29 14.56
CA LEU A 58 19.92 -18.56 14.11
C LEU A 58 20.61 -17.75 15.21
N SER A 59 19.85 -17.27 16.20
CA SER A 59 20.40 -16.40 17.25
C SER A 59 19.46 -16.24 18.42
N SER A 60 20.02 -15.97 19.59
CA SER A 60 19.28 -15.58 20.79
C SER A 60 18.82 -14.13 20.64
N CYS A 61 17.53 -13.91 20.40
CA CYS A 61 16.85 -12.60 20.38
C CYS A 61 17.56 -11.47 19.62
N ASN A 62 18.11 -11.79 18.45
CA ASN A 62 18.67 -10.75 17.59
C ASN A 62 17.57 -10.13 16.72
N GLU A 63 17.30 -8.84 16.91
CA GLU A 63 16.22 -8.13 16.23
C GLU A 63 16.40 -8.06 14.72
N ASP A 64 17.62 -7.84 14.23
CA ASP A 64 17.85 -7.74 12.78
C ASP A 64 17.59 -9.08 12.10
N ILE A 65 17.85 -10.19 12.80
CA ILE A 65 17.50 -11.53 12.33
C ILE A 65 16.00 -11.74 12.40
N LEU A 66 15.32 -11.33 13.48
CA LEU A 66 13.86 -11.39 13.58
C LEU A 66 13.19 -10.67 12.39
N TYR A 67 13.50 -9.39 12.22
CA TYR A 67 12.91 -8.60 11.11
C TYR A 67 13.30 -9.16 9.74
N LYS A 68 14.52 -9.66 9.56
CA LYS A 68 14.95 -10.30 8.33
C LYS A 68 14.11 -11.55 8.02
N LYS A 69 13.78 -12.36 9.04
CA LYS A 69 12.98 -13.56 8.89
C LYS A 69 11.50 -13.23 8.67
N MET A 70 10.93 -12.32 9.44
CA MET A 70 9.57 -11.84 9.21
C MET A 70 9.37 -11.32 7.78
N ARG A 71 10.35 -10.64 7.21
CA ARG A 71 10.28 -10.11 5.84
C ARG A 71 10.35 -11.17 4.73
N LEU A 72 10.58 -12.44 5.03
CA LEU A 72 10.38 -13.54 4.07
C LEU A 72 8.90 -13.86 3.90
N TYR A 73 8.09 -13.53 4.88
CA TYR A 73 6.66 -13.79 4.90
C TYR A 73 5.84 -12.52 4.66
N PHE A 74 6.26 -11.40 5.25
CA PHE A 74 5.58 -10.10 5.24
C PHE A 74 6.37 -9.10 4.41
N ASN A 75 6.08 -9.00 3.13
CA ASN A 75 6.77 -8.12 2.18
C ASN A 75 5.91 -7.99 0.90
N ASN A 76 6.46 -7.37 -0.14
CA ASN A 76 5.85 -7.35 -1.46
C ASN A 76 5.86 -8.75 -2.13
N HIS A 77 5.14 -8.90 -3.23
CA HIS A 77 4.99 -10.16 -3.96
C HIS A 77 6.30 -10.81 -4.42
N THR A 78 7.40 -10.09 -4.51
CA THR A 78 8.68 -10.68 -4.94
C THR A 78 9.39 -11.43 -3.83
N LYS A 79 9.03 -11.18 -2.56
CA LYS A 79 9.72 -11.72 -1.38
C LYS A 79 8.79 -12.23 -0.29
N GLY A 80 7.61 -11.62 -0.14
CA GLY A 80 6.69 -11.90 0.95
C GLY A 80 5.72 -13.03 0.61
N LYS A 81 5.76 -14.11 1.37
CA LYS A 81 4.94 -15.29 1.13
C LYS A 81 3.44 -14.98 1.20
N LEU A 82 2.99 -14.16 2.17
CA LEU A 82 1.58 -13.80 2.31
C LEU A 82 1.06 -13.09 1.06
N THR A 83 1.80 -12.10 0.56
CA THR A 83 1.41 -11.35 -0.64
C THR A 83 1.45 -12.23 -1.89
N GLN A 84 2.42 -13.15 -1.97
CA GLN A 84 2.48 -14.14 -3.05
C GLN A 84 1.25 -15.05 -3.05
N ASP A 85 0.83 -15.55 -1.89
CA ASP A 85 -0.34 -16.40 -1.78
C ASP A 85 -1.61 -15.65 -2.26
N VAL A 86 -1.81 -14.41 -1.83
CA VAL A 86 -2.97 -13.61 -2.25
C VAL A 86 -2.96 -13.35 -3.77
N ILE A 87 -1.79 -13.11 -4.36
CA ILE A 87 -1.69 -12.75 -5.78
C ILE A 87 -1.71 -13.98 -6.68
N TYR A 88 -1.06 -15.08 -6.30
CA TYR A 88 -0.80 -16.19 -7.22
C TYR A 88 -1.60 -17.46 -6.91
N ASP A 89 -2.19 -17.59 -5.73
CA ASP A 89 -3.07 -18.69 -5.41
C ASP A 89 -4.47 -18.45 -6.00
N GLU A 90 -4.83 -19.21 -7.04
CA GLU A 90 -6.14 -19.11 -7.69
C GLU A 90 -7.31 -19.49 -6.75
N GLY A 91 -7.03 -20.26 -5.70
CA GLY A 91 -8.01 -20.63 -4.66
C GLY A 91 -8.20 -19.55 -3.59
N PHE A 92 -7.38 -18.48 -3.60
CA PHE A 92 -7.51 -17.42 -2.62
C PHE A 92 -8.80 -16.62 -2.85
N PRO A 93 -9.65 -16.40 -1.82
CA PRO A 93 -10.92 -15.72 -1.97
C PRO A 93 -10.71 -14.22 -2.28
N SER A 94 -10.63 -13.89 -3.56
CA SER A 94 -10.43 -12.53 -4.07
C SER A 94 -11.11 -12.35 -5.42
N VAL A 95 -11.30 -11.12 -5.85
CA VAL A 95 -11.81 -10.79 -7.18
C VAL A 95 -10.69 -10.24 -8.04
N ARG A 96 -10.54 -10.77 -9.24
CA ARG A 96 -9.63 -10.25 -10.26
C ARG A 96 -10.45 -9.57 -11.34
N ILE A 97 -10.16 -8.29 -11.57
CA ILE A 97 -10.81 -7.49 -12.60
C ILE A 97 -9.87 -7.44 -13.80
N LYS A 98 -10.38 -7.76 -14.98
CA LYS A 98 -9.60 -7.62 -16.21
C LYS A 98 -9.44 -6.13 -16.54
N LEU A 99 -8.28 -5.74 -17.04
CA LEU A 99 -8.01 -4.35 -17.38
C LEU A 99 -9.05 -3.77 -18.37
N GLU A 100 -9.52 -4.58 -19.32
CA GLU A 100 -10.54 -4.20 -20.31
C GLU A 100 -11.95 -4.01 -19.73
N GLU A 101 -12.19 -4.43 -18.49
CA GLU A 101 -13.48 -4.29 -17.77
C GLU A 101 -13.38 -3.26 -16.64
N SER A 102 -12.16 -2.75 -16.38
CA SER A 102 -11.83 -1.93 -15.22
C SER A 102 -12.09 -0.44 -15.44
N ILE A 103 -11.91 0.33 -14.36
CA ILE A 103 -11.85 1.80 -14.40
C ILE A 103 -10.77 2.30 -15.36
N PHE A 104 -9.73 1.50 -15.64
CA PHE A 104 -8.58 1.82 -16.49
C PHE A 104 -8.71 1.29 -17.93
N GLN A 105 -9.87 0.78 -18.36
CA GLN A 105 -10.02 0.13 -19.67
C GLN A 105 -9.54 1.00 -20.85
N ASP A 106 -9.74 2.32 -20.78
CA ASP A 106 -9.37 3.26 -21.84
C ASP A 106 -7.92 3.79 -21.70
N TRP A 107 -7.15 3.24 -20.77
CA TRP A 107 -5.77 3.66 -20.57
C TRP A 107 -4.91 3.38 -21.80
N SER A 108 -4.02 4.30 -22.11
CA SER A 108 -3.01 4.17 -23.17
C SER A 108 -1.62 4.39 -22.58
N ILE A 109 -0.59 4.04 -23.33
CA ILE A 109 0.81 4.24 -22.93
C ILE A 109 1.15 5.69 -22.54
N TYR A 110 0.36 6.65 -23.00
CA TYR A 110 0.51 8.07 -22.66
C TYR A 110 -0.18 8.46 -21.34
N ASN A 111 -0.99 7.58 -20.76
CA ASN A 111 -1.63 7.79 -19.47
C ASN A 111 -0.85 7.11 -18.34
N GLY A 112 -0.36 5.90 -18.61
CA GLY A 112 0.52 5.12 -17.77
C GLY A 112 1.09 3.97 -18.60
N PHE A 113 2.40 3.94 -18.77
CA PHE A 113 3.04 2.98 -19.69
C PHE A 113 2.75 1.52 -19.33
N LEU A 114 2.74 1.20 -18.04
CA LEU A 114 2.51 -0.19 -17.62
C LEU A 114 1.08 -0.65 -17.86
N LEU A 115 0.08 0.14 -17.48
CA LEU A 115 -1.34 -0.18 -17.69
C LEU A 115 -1.76 0.01 -19.15
N GLY A 116 -1.23 1.00 -19.84
CA GLY A 116 -1.61 1.33 -21.21
C GLY A 116 -1.06 0.43 -22.30
N ARG A 117 -0.21 -0.55 -21.98
CA ARG A 117 0.36 -1.48 -22.98
C ARG A 117 -0.67 -2.51 -23.43
N GLU A 118 -0.68 -2.84 -24.73
CA GLU A 118 -1.55 -3.89 -25.27
C GLU A 118 -1.38 -5.25 -24.57
N LYS A 119 -0.15 -5.57 -24.14
CA LYS A 119 0.12 -6.80 -23.38
C LYS A 119 -0.53 -6.78 -22.00
N ALA A 120 -0.65 -5.62 -21.37
CA ALA A 120 -1.32 -5.49 -20.08
C ALA A 120 -2.81 -5.81 -20.18
N LYS A 121 -3.48 -5.35 -21.23
CA LYS A 121 -4.91 -5.61 -21.48
C LYS A 121 -5.26 -7.10 -21.51
N LYS A 122 -4.30 -7.94 -21.93
CA LYS A 122 -4.45 -9.41 -22.01
C LYS A 122 -3.89 -10.15 -20.81
N SER A 123 -3.32 -9.44 -19.82
CA SER A 123 -2.71 -10.04 -18.64
C SER A 123 -3.70 -10.08 -17.49
N ALA A 124 -3.93 -11.25 -16.93
CA ALA A 124 -4.71 -11.38 -15.67
C ALA A 124 -4.00 -10.74 -14.46
N LEU A 125 -2.72 -10.41 -14.59
CA LEU A 125 -1.90 -9.80 -13.53
C LEU A 125 -1.67 -8.29 -13.77
N ALA A 126 -2.37 -7.68 -14.71
CA ALA A 126 -2.24 -6.25 -14.97
C ALA A 126 -2.77 -5.41 -13.82
N LEU A 127 -3.85 -5.89 -13.18
CA LEU A 127 -4.41 -5.34 -11.95
C LEU A 127 -4.27 -6.37 -10.82
N GLY A 128 -3.98 -5.89 -9.64
CA GLY A 128 -4.00 -6.69 -8.42
C GLY A 128 -5.43 -7.13 -8.09
N PRO A 129 -5.61 -8.32 -7.49
CA PRO A 129 -6.91 -8.72 -6.98
C PRO A 129 -7.34 -7.87 -5.77
N ILE A 130 -8.65 -7.78 -5.59
CA ILE A 130 -9.28 -7.13 -4.44
C ILE A 130 -9.99 -8.16 -3.56
N MET A 131 -10.00 -7.90 -2.25
CA MET A 131 -10.65 -8.75 -1.25
C MET A 131 -11.21 -7.90 -0.11
N LYS A 132 -11.92 -8.52 0.82
CA LYS A 132 -12.23 -7.89 2.10
C LYS A 132 -11.40 -8.52 3.21
N ILE A 133 -10.92 -7.67 4.10
CA ILE A 133 -10.49 -8.05 5.44
C ILE A 133 -11.45 -7.35 6.40
N ASP A 134 -12.23 -8.13 7.11
CA ASP A 134 -13.37 -7.70 7.90
C ASP A 134 -14.36 -6.84 7.06
N ASN A 135 -14.50 -5.59 7.36
CA ASN A 135 -15.39 -4.69 6.62
C ASN A 135 -14.68 -3.83 5.58
N GLN A 136 -13.33 -3.92 5.50
CA GLN A 136 -12.54 -3.07 4.61
C GLN A 136 -12.28 -3.76 3.28
N VAL A 137 -12.57 -3.06 2.18
CA VAL A 137 -12.14 -3.48 0.84
C VAL A 137 -10.67 -3.13 0.68
N LEU A 138 -9.88 -4.11 0.28
CA LEU A 138 -8.44 -4.00 0.20
C LEU A 138 -7.92 -4.55 -1.12
N GLY A 139 -7.13 -3.78 -1.83
CA GLY A 139 -6.31 -4.26 -2.94
C GLY A 139 -5.06 -4.95 -2.43
N THR A 140 -4.55 -5.91 -3.20
CA THR A 140 -3.32 -6.63 -2.83
C THR A 140 -2.08 -5.75 -2.85
N ASP A 141 -2.06 -4.70 -3.66
CA ASP A 141 -1.04 -3.66 -3.66
C ASP A 141 -0.93 -2.98 -2.28
N LYS A 142 -2.06 -2.77 -1.59
CA LYS A 142 -2.08 -2.21 -0.24
C LYS A 142 -1.36 -3.11 0.78
N LEU A 143 -1.44 -4.44 0.62
CA LEU A 143 -0.62 -5.36 1.43
C LEU A 143 0.88 -5.21 1.11
N GLU A 144 1.22 -5.01 -0.16
CA GLU A 144 2.61 -4.75 -0.57
C GLU A 144 3.15 -3.47 0.02
N HIS A 145 2.35 -2.41 -0.01
CA HIS A 145 2.67 -1.14 0.60
C HIS A 145 2.77 -1.26 2.12
N PHE A 146 1.81 -1.89 2.75
CA PHE A 146 1.76 -2.10 4.19
C PHE A 146 2.99 -2.87 4.70
N PHE A 147 3.25 -4.05 4.17
CA PHE A 147 4.36 -4.88 4.64
C PHE A 147 5.72 -4.46 4.08
N GLY A 148 5.79 -4.11 2.79
CA GLY A 148 7.05 -3.81 2.12
C GLY A 148 7.51 -2.38 2.34
N SER A 149 6.75 -1.41 1.87
CA SER A 149 7.08 0.02 2.01
C SER A 149 6.94 0.50 3.45
N GLY A 150 5.96 -0.02 4.20
CA GLY A 150 5.80 0.24 5.63
C GLY A 150 7.05 -0.15 6.44
N PHE A 151 7.70 -1.28 6.10
CA PHE A 151 8.98 -1.62 6.72
C PHE A 151 10.08 -0.61 6.41
N LEU A 152 10.12 -0.04 5.20
CA LEU A 152 11.10 0.99 4.87
C LEU A 152 10.86 2.28 5.66
N TYR A 153 9.59 2.64 5.89
CA TYR A 153 9.21 3.77 6.74
C TYR A 153 9.65 3.50 8.19
N PHE A 154 9.32 2.32 8.74
CA PHE A 154 9.73 1.87 10.06
C PHE A 154 11.26 1.93 10.23
N LYS A 155 12.01 1.35 9.30
CA LYS A 155 13.47 1.37 9.35
C LYS A 155 14.02 2.79 9.36
N ARG A 156 13.43 3.70 8.57
CA ARG A 156 13.90 5.10 8.53
C ARG A 156 13.54 5.86 9.80
N HIS A 157 12.30 5.74 10.25
CA HIS A 157 11.82 6.50 11.41
C HIS A 157 12.35 5.91 12.72
N HIS A 158 11.97 4.69 13.04
CA HIS A 158 12.25 4.06 14.34
C HIS A 158 13.68 3.54 14.48
N LYS A 159 14.24 2.88 13.46
CA LYS A 159 15.62 2.35 13.58
C LYS A 159 16.69 3.38 13.29
N ASN A 160 16.48 4.31 12.37
CA ASN A 160 17.49 5.29 11.95
C ASN A 160 17.25 6.69 12.52
N GLY A 161 16.18 6.94 13.28
CA GLY A 161 15.85 8.24 13.88
C GLY A 161 15.53 9.34 12.87
N THR A 162 15.11 8.99 11.65
CA THR A 162 14.73 9.99 10.65
C THR A 162 13.41 10.64 11.06
N ASP A 163 13.34 11.95 11.04
CA ASP A 163 12.12 12.71 11.30
C ASP A 163 10.95 12.21 10.44
N LEU A 164 9.75 12.04 11.05
CA LEU A 164 8.58 11.45 10.40
C LEU A 164 8.14 12.25 9.18
N LEU A 165 8.16 13.59 9.24
CA LEU A 165 7.84 14.44 8.09
C LEU A 165 8.76 14.14 6.90
N LYS A 166 10.05 13.91 7.14
CA LYS A 166 11.00 13.55 6.06
C LYS A 166 10.69 12.18 5.49
N VAL A 167 10.22 11.24 6.33
CA VAL A 167 9.81 9.90 5.86
C VAL A 167 8.58 9.99 4.96
N LEU A 168 7.55 10.75 5.39
CA LEU A 168 6.32 10.96 4.62
C LEU A 168 6.58 11.70 3.29
N LYS A 169 7.36 12.79 3.33
CA LYS A 169 7.77 13.51 2.11
C LYS A 169 8.48 12.60 1.12
N ARG A 170 9.36 11.76 1.60
CA ARG A 170 10.08 10.80 0.74
C ARG A 170 9.15 9.74 0.16
N GLY A 171 8.17 9.29 0.95
CA GLY A 171 7.15 8.35 0.48
C GLY A 171 6.30 8.95 -0.63
N ALA A 172 5.77 10.15 -0.42
CA ALA A 172 5.02 10.89 -1.44
C ALA A 172 5.86 11.15 -2.71
N PHE A 173 7.14 11.47 -2.56
CA PHE A 173 8.05 11.61 -3.70
C PHE A 173 8.21 10.30 -4.49
N TYR A 174 8.37 9.15 -3.81
CA TYR A 174 8.47 7.85 -4.48
C TYR A 174 7.16 7.48 -5.17
N GLU A 175 6.02 7.70 -4.52
CA GLU A 175 4.70 7.46 -5.11
C GLU A 175 4.52 8.32 -6.36
N LYS A 176 4.87 9.59 -6.28
CA LYS A 176 4.75 10.53 -7.41
C LYS A 176 5.68 10.20 -8.59
N THR A 177 6.87 9.65 -8.35
CA THR A 177 7.92 9.56 -9.37
C THR A 177 8.29 8.15 -9.79
N ILE A 178 8.32 7.19 -8.87
CA ILE A 178 8.93 5.88 -9.10
C ILE A 178 7.88 4.77 -9.09
N LEU A 179 6.93 4.81 -8.14
CA LEU A 179 5.98 3.71 -7.93
C LEU A 179 4.69 3.88 -8.72
N GLY A 180 4.10 5.05 -8.78
CA GLY A 180 2.78 5.22 -9.38
C GLY A 180 2.63 6.50 -10.20
N GLY A 181 2.71 7.65 -9.58
CA GLY A 181 2.26 8.94 -10.10
C GLY A 181 2.92 9.48 -11.36
N ASN A 182 3.85 8.77 -12.01
CA ASN A 182 4.40 9.20 -13.29
C ASN A 182 3.86 8.34 -14.45
N PHE A 183 3.87 8.90 -15.67
CA PHE A 183 3.37 8.22 -16.84
C PHE A 183 4.19 6.97 -17.23
N LEU A 184 5.45 6.83 -16.78
CA LEU A 184 6.29 5.65 -17.00
C LEU A 184 5.85 4.46 -16.15
N ALA A 185 5.12 4.70 -15.08
CA ALA A 185 4.50 3.67 -14.25
C ALA A 185 3.00 3.54 -14.59
N THR A 186 2.13 3.66 -13.60
CA THR A 186 0.68 3.52 -13.78
C THR A 186 -0.01 4.81 -14.20
N GLY A 187 0.61 5.97 -13.95
CA GLY A 187 -0.01 7.28 -14.14
C GLY A 187 -0.99 7.65 -13.04
N VAL A 188 -1.03 6.86 -11.96
CA VAL A 188 -1.88 7.05 -10.77
C VAL A 188 -1.00 7.38 -9.58
N PHE A 189 -1.38 8.39 -8.81
CA PHE A 189 -0.81 8.72 -7.51
C PHE A 189 -1.82 8.33 -6.43
N SER A 190 -1.52 7.30 -5.67
CA SER A 190 -2.44 6.72 -4.70
C SER A 190 -2.18 7.22 -3.28
N TYR A 191 -3.13 7.95 -2.70
CA TYR A 191 -3.11 8.28 -1.27
C TYR A 191 -3.36 7.04 -0.41
N ALA A 192 -4.09 6.06 -0.92
CA ALA A 192 -4.30 4.80 -0.21
C ALA A 192 -2.99 4.02 -0.03
N ASP A 193 -2.05 4.13 -0.98
CA ASP A 193 -0.70 3.57 -0.84
C ASP A 193 0.10 4.28 0.26
N LEU A 194 -0.04 5.60 0.36
CA LEU A 194 0.61 6.38 1.42
C LEU A 194 0.03 6.02 2.80
N ALA A 195 -1.29 5.83 2.89
CA ALA A 195 -1.95 5.36 4.11
C ALA A 195 -1.49 3.94 4.49
N ALA A 196 -1.38 3.03 3.51
CA ALA A 196 -0.86 1.69 3.72
C ALA A 196 0.60 1.70 4.19
N ASN A 197 1.46 2.52 3.58
CA ASN A 197 2.85 2.70 4.01
C ASN A 197 2.94 3.18 5.46
N PHE A 198 2.13 4.16 5.82
CA PHE A 198 2.10 4.75 7.16
C PHE A 198 1.63 3.73 8.22
N ASN A 199 0.51 3.08 7.99
CA ASN A 199 -0.01 2.08 8.93
C ASN A 199 0.87 0.82 8.97
N GLY A 200 1.54 0.47 7.88
CA GLY A 200 2.57 -0.56 7.87
C GLY A 200 3.78 -0.20 8.72
N MET A 201 4.18 1.07 8.77
CA MET A 201 5.23 1.53 9.71
C MET A 201 4.81 1.29 11.16
N ARG A 202 3.58 1.63 11.52
CA ARG A 202 3.02 1.38 12.86
C ARG A 202 3.03 -0.11 13.19
N PHE A 203 2.55 -0.97 12.27
CA PHE A 203 2.61 -2.42 12.42
C PHE A 203 4.02 -2.92 12.74
N TRP A 204 5.03 -2.51 11.97
CA TRP A 204 6.40 -2.94 12.19
C TRP A 204 7.00 -2.44 13.51
N ASN A 205 6.59 -1.26 14.00
CA ASN A 205 6.94 -0.80 15.34
C ASN A 205 6.30 -1.70 16.41
N HIS A 206 5.02 -2.02 16.26
CA HIS A 206 4.26 -2.83 17.21
C HIS A 206 4.75 -4.29 17.30
N VAL A 207 5.58 -4.77 16.36
CA VAL A 207 6.17 -6.11 16.49
C VAL A 207 6.91 -6.25 17.82
N LEU A 208 7.79 -5.31 18.16
CA LEU A 208 8.52 -5.27 19.42
C LEU A 208 8.10 -4.12 20.34
N GLN A 209 7.35 -3.15 19.84
CA GLN A 209 6.84 -1.96 20.56
C GLN A 209 7.90 -1.26 21.40
N LYS A 210 9.00 -0.86 20.77
CA LYS A 210 10.11 -0.16 21.46
C LYS A 210 9.84 1.33 21.64
N ASP A 211 9.09 1.90 20.73
CA ASP A 211 8.65 3.29 20.77
C ASP A 211 7.13 3.33 20.86
N ASP A 212 6.60 4.40 21.42
CA ASP A 212 5.16 4.67 21.33
C ASP A 212 4.71 4.82 19.88
N ASP A 213 3.44 4.53 19.62
CA ASP A 213 2.84 4.77 18.31
C ASP A 213 2.93 6.27 17.97
N VAL A 214 3.20 6.56 16.71
CA VAL A 214 3.29 7.95 16.21
C VAL A 214 1.97 8.71 16.26
N LEU A 215 0.86 8.02 16.48
CA LEU A 215 -0.46 8.62 16.70
C LEU A 215 -0.70 8.95 18.18
N GLY A 216 0.03 8.33 19.11
CA GLY A 216 -0.07 8.49 20.55
C GLY A 216 0.10 7.15 21.27
N ALA A 217 0.50 7.16 22.52
CA ALA A 217 0.71 5.95 23.32
C ALA A 217 -0.59 5.13 23.51
N GLU A 218 -1.75 5.78 23.42
CA GLU A 218 -3.07 5.15 23.46
C GLU A 218 -3.34 4.25 22.25
N GLU A 219 -2.61 4.46 21.16
CA GLU A 219 -2.69 3.68 19.92
C GLU A 219 -1.67 2.52 19.88
N ASN A 220 -0.98 2.26 20.97
CA ASN A 220 -0.05 1.15 21.11
C ASN A 220 -0.79 -0.20 21.03
N LEU A 221 -0.54 -0.97 19.97
CA LEU A 221 -1.17 -2.27 19.74
C LEU A 221 -0.26 -3.46 20.10
N GLY A 222 1.04 -3.22 20.25
CA GLY A 222 2.05 -4.23 20.58
C GLY A 222 2.36 -4.37 22.07
N PRO A 223 3.47 -5.04 22.42
CA PRO A 223 4.25 -5.84 21.51
C PRO A 223 3.51 -7.11 21.07
N TYR A 224 3.75 -7.56 19.83
CA TYR A 224 3.29 -8.86 19.37
C TYR A 224 4.29 -9.98 19.71
N VAL A 225 5.56 -9.62 19.80
CA VAL A 225 6.68 -10.54 20.03
C VAL A 225 7.54 -10.02 21.18
N SER A 226 7.95 -10.91 22.07
CA SER A 226 8.93 -10.62 23.13
C SER A 226 10.10 -11.61 23.11
N CYS A 227 11.19 -11.23 23.77
CA CYS A 227 12.30 -12.13 24.02
C CYS A 227 12.14 -12.76 25.41
N GLU A 228 11.91 -14.06 25.47
CA GLU A 228 11.82 -14.82 26.72
C GLU A 228 12.85 -15.93 26.74
N GLN A 229 13.69 -15.94 27.77
CA GLN A 229 14.76 -16.94 27.94
C GLN A 229 15.65 -17.10 26.69
N GLY A 230 15.90 -16.00 25.96
CA GLY A 230 16.72 -16.01 24.76
C GLY A 230 16.01 -16.50 23.49
N GLN A 231 14.70 -16.66 23.53
CA GLN A 231 13.87 -17.07 22.40
C GLN A 231 12.83 -15.99 22.09
N TRP A 232 12.57 -15.76 20.82
CA TRP A 232 11.44 -14.94 20.36
C TRP A 232 10.16 -15.74 20.54
N VAL A 233 9.21 -15.18 21.25
CA VAL A 233 7.88 -15.76 21.48
C VAL A 233 6.81 -14.77 21.08
N GLN A 234 5.71 -15.27 20.53
CA GLN A 234 4.52 -14.45 20.30
C GLN A 234 3.80 -14.27 21.65
N VAL A 235 3.56 -13.01 22.02
CA VAL A 235 2.86 -12.65 23.27
C VAL A 235 1.46 -12.08 23.05
N LYS A 236 1.16 -11.69 21.81
CA LYS A 236 -0.15 -11.18 21.39
C LYS A 236 -0.44 -11.59 19.96
N GLU A 237 -1.69 -11.89 19.65
CA GLU A 237 -2.11 -12.12 18.26
C GLU A 237 -2.13 -10.83 17.46
N ILE A 238 -1.72 -10.93 16.18
CA ILE A 238 -1.79 -9.82 15.24
C ILE A 238 -3.21 -9.68 14.74
N ASN A 239 -3.82 -8.52 15.00
CA ASN A 239 -5.10 -8.12 14.42
C ASN A 239 -4.87 -7.04 13.35
N LEU A 240 -4.98 -7.39 12.07
CA LEU A 240 -4.78 -6.44 10.99
C LEU A 240 -5.88 -5.39 10.92
N ALA A 241 -7.10 -5.68 11.39
CA ALA A 241 -8.22 -4.73 11.36
C ALA A 241 -7.92 -3.42 12.12
N GLU A 242 -7.06 -3.48 13.14
CA GLU A 242 -6.64 -2.29 13.90
C GLU A 242 -5.86 -1.25 13.07
N TYR A 243 -5.31 -1.68 11.93
CA TYR A 243 -4.55 -0.83 11.02
C TYR A 243 -5.34 -0.41 9.79
N LEU A 244 -6.38 -1.18 9.45
CA LEU A 244 -7.15 -1.00 8.22
C LEU A 244 -8.33 -0.07 8.47
N ASP A 245 -8.53 0.88 7.58
CA ASP A 245 -9.68 1.78 7.57
C ASP A 245 -9.98 2.27 6.14
N ASP A 246 -10.93 3.15 6.00
CA ASP A 246 -11.38 3.69 4.71
C ASP A 246 -10.27 4.42 3.92
N SER A 247 -9.15 4.76 4.57
CA SER A 247 -8.02 5.36 3.86
C SER A 247 -7.29 4.40 2.91
N PHE A 248 -7.53 3.09 3.03
CA PHE A 248 -6.96 2.06 2.14
C PHE A 248 -7.81 1.82 0.88
N ASP A 249 -9.04 2.31 0.84
CA ASP A 249 -9.96 2.14 -0.28
C ASP A 249 -9.86 3.32 -1.24
N GLU A 250 -9.35 3.10 -2.46
CA GLU A 250 -9.18 4.17 -3.46
C GLU A 250 -10.50 4.77 -3.95
N SER A 251 -11.62 4.06 -3.76
CA SER A 251 -12.93 4.63 -4.05
C SER A 251 -13.39 5.67 -3.03
N LYS A 252 -12.68 5.76 -1.90
CA LYS A 252 -12.88 6.71 -0.82
C LYS A 252 -11.70 7.67 -0.68
N ASN A 253 -10.49 7.14 -0.50
CA ASN A 253 -9.25 7.92 -0.48
C ASN A 253 -8.72 8.09 -1.90
N CYS A 254 -9.38 8.98 -2.63
CA CYS A 254 -9.27 9.11 -4.07
C CYS A 254 -7.86 9.38 -4.57
N SER A 255 -7.49 8.71 -5.64
CA SER A 255 -6.21 8.89 -6.31
C SER A 255 -6.17 10.16 -7.17
N LYS A 256 -4.96 10.67 -7.45
CA LYS A 256 -4.68 11.72 -8.43
C LYS A 256 -4.00 11.14 -9.67
N PHE A 257 -3.97 11.90 -10.76
CA PHE A 257 -3.52 11.40 -12.06
C PHE A 257 -2.39 12.25 -12.63
N ALA A 258 -1.41 11.57 -13.25
CA ALA A 258 -0.22 12.21 -13.82
C ALA A 258 -0.51 13.12 -15.02
N THR A 259 -1.62 12.89 -15.74
CA THR A 259 -1.97 13.65 -16.94
C THR A 259 -3.46 14.03 -16.94
N SER A 260 -3.82 15.21 -17.49
CA SER A 260 -5.21 15.61 -17.69
C SER A 260 -6.00 14.58 -18.50
N ARG A 261 -5.37 13.99 -19.51
CA ARG A 261 -5.98 12.96 -20.34
C ARG A 261 -6.27 11.67 -19.58
N GLY A 262 -5.40 11.29 -18.63
CA GLY A 262 -5.65 10.16 -17.72
C GLY A 262 -6.84 10.45 -16.82
N TYR A 263 -6.85 11.64 -16.23
CA TYR A 263 -7.95 12.12 -15.39
C TYR A 263 -9.29 12.14 -16.14
N GLU A 264 -9.34 12.69 -17.37
CA GLU A 264 -10.54 12.75 -18.20
C GLU A 264 -11.09 11.35 -18.52
N LYS A 265 -10.23 10.40 -18.87
CA LYS A 265 -10.63 9.01 -19.13
C LYS A 265 -11.17 8.33 -17.90
N TYR A 266 -10.46 8.48 -16.78
CA TYR A 266 -10.86 7.95 -15.50
C TYR A 266 -12.24 8.50 -15.08
N THR A 267 -12.43 9.82 -15.08
CA THR A 267 -13.68 10.44 -14.66
C THR A 267 -14.85 10.11 -15.60
N SER A 268 -14.58 9.99 -16.90
CA SER A 268 -15.60 9.54 -17.86
C SER A 268 -16.04 8.11 -17.57
N ARG A 269 -15.09 7.22 -17.27
CA ARG A 269 -15.38 5.84 -16.92
C ARG A 269 -16.07 5.72 -15.57
N LEU A 270 -15.64 6.52 -14.58
CA LEU A 270 -16.25 6.58 -13.26
C LEU A 270 -17.74 6.90 -13.36
N LYS A 271 -18.11 7.95 -14.09
CA LYS A 271 -19.52 8.32 -14.33
C LYS A 271 -20.35 7.21 -14.97
N LEU A 272 -19.76 6.43 -15.88
CA LEU A 272 -20.44 5.27 -16.45
C LEU A 272 -20.69 4.19 -15.39
N ILE A 273 -19.71 3.89 -14.56
CA ILE A 273 -19.82 2.90 -13.47
C ILE A 273 -20.85 3.38 -12.45
N GLU A 274 -20.84 4.65 -12.06
CA GLU A 274 -21.82 5.27 -11.16
C GLU A 274 -23.25 5.10 -11.71
N GLY A 275 -23.46 5.48 -12.99
CA GLY A 275 -24.75 5.34 -13.63
C GLY A 275 -25.23 3.89 -13.74
N LEU A 276 -24.36 2.94 -14.06
CA LEU A 276 -24.70 1.52 -14.14
C LEU A 276 -24.99 0.89 -12.77
N ARG A 277 -24.34 1.36 -11.72
CA ARG A 277 -24.45 0.81 -10.36
C ARG A 277 -25.48 1.55 -9.51
N GLY A 278 -25.90 2.75 -9.90
CA GLY A 278 -26.77 3.62 -9.10
C GLY A 278 -26.11 4.06 -7.79
N VAL A 279 -24.81 4.35 -7.82
CA VAL A 279 -24.01 4.80 -6.65
C VAL A 279 -23.16 6.00 -7.07
N ASP A 280 -22.88 6.88 -6.13
CA ASP A 280 -21.94 7.97 -6.30
C ASP A 280 -20.67 7.66 -5.49
N PHE A 281 -19.48 7.78 -6.11
CA PHE A 281 -18.21 7.65 -5.44
C PHE A 281 -17.73 9.03 -4.96
N ASN A 282 -17.87 9.26 -3.66
CA ASN A 282 -17.47 10.51 -3.04
C ASN A 282 -16.12 10.34 -2.32
N CYS A 283 -15.16 11.21 -2.65
CA CYS A 283 -13.88 11.26 -1.97
C CYS A 283 -14.04 11.68 -0.51
N LEU A 284 -13.17 11.19 0.36
CA LEU A 284 -13.16 11.51 1.80
C LEU A 284 -13.10 13.02 2.09
N SER A 285 -12.50 13.80 1.17
CA SER A 285 -12.40 15.26 1.29
C SER A 285 -13.74 15.99 1.20
N SER A 286 -14.77 15.37 0.61
CA SER A 286 -16.03 16.03 0.25
C SER A 286 -17.16 15.78 1.25
N THR A 287 -16.97 15.00 2.31
CA THR A 287 -18.05 14.52 3.15
C THR A 287 -17.81 14.72 4.64
N GLU A 288 -18.90 14.93 5.41
CA GLU A 288 -18.94 14.85 6.87
C GLU A 288 -18.43 13.48 7.40
N ASN A 289 -18.35 12.47 6.56
CA ASN A 289 -17.88 11.12 6.86
C ASN A 289 -16.36 11.01 7.08
N ASN A 290 -15.60 12.08 6.87
CA ASN A 290 -14.14 12.08 7.06
C ASN A 290 -13.72 12.37 8.51
N SER A 291 -14.66 12.72 9.39
CA SER A 291 -14.33 13.22 10.75
C SER A 291 -13.50 12.21 11.55
N TYR A 292 -13.84 10.90 11.48
CA TYR A 292 -13.13 9.87 12.25
C TYR A 292 -11.68 9.63 11.75
N LEU A 293 -11.42 9.69 10.44
CA LEU A 293 -10.06 9.57 9.91
C LEU A 293 -9.22 10.80 10.21
N THR A 294 -9.84 11.98 10.12
CA THR A 294 -9.19 13.24 10.50
C THR A 294 -8.83 13.23 11.98
N GLU A 295 -9.72 12.72 12.83
CA GLU A 295 -9.48 12.56 14.27
C GLU A 295 -8.39 11.52 14.53
N LYS A 296 -8.48 10.33 13.93
CA LYS A 296 -7.50 9.25 14.06
C LYS A 296 -6.08 9.71 13.67
N TYR A 297 -5.94 10.48 12.59
CA TYR A 297 -4.65 10.90 12.06
C TYR A 297 -4.33 12.38 12.33
N GLN A 298 -4.87 12.95 13.41
CA GLN A 298 -4.68 14.37 13.75
C GLN A 298 -3.32 14.71 14.38
N SER A 299 -2.55 13.71 14.80
CA SER A 299 -1.23 13.90 15.42
C SER A 299 -0.34 14.75 14.53
N ARG A 300 0.36 15.71 15.16
CA ARG A 300 1.08 16.77 14.46
C ARG A 300 2.53 16.40 14.23
N LEU A 301 2.97 16.63 13.02
CA LEU A 301 4.37 16.54 12.61
C LEU A 301 5.16 17.75 13.14
N ARG A 302 6.49 17.68 13.03
CA ARG A 302 7.39 18.74 13.52
C ARG A 302 7.11 20.12 12.93
N ASN A 303 6.60 20.22 11.71
CA ASN A 303 6.20 21.46 11.06
C ASN A 303 4.80 21.95 11.44
N GLY A 304 4.10 21.22 12.32
CA GLY A 304 2.74 21.54 12.76
C GLY A 304 1.64 20.96 11.88
N ASP A 305 1.94 20.38 10.72
CA ASP A 305 0.95 19.71 9.86
C ASP A 305 0.43 18.43 10.52
N PRO A 306 -0.86 18.15 10.46
CA PRO A 306 -1.38 16.87 10.90
C PRO A 306 -1.02 15.75 9.89
N ILE A 307 -0.91 14.51 10.40
CA ILE A 307 -0.55 13.35 9.60
C ILE A 307 -1.52 13.11 8.45
N HIS A 308 -2.83 13.34 8.67
CA HIS A 308 -3.85 13.10 7.65
C HIS A 308 -3.62 13.90 6.35
N HIS A 309 -2.97 15.07 6.40
CA HIS A 309 -2.62 15.84 5.20
C HIS A 309 -1.68 15.07 4.23
N TRP A 310 -0.96 14.07 4.75
CA TRP A 310 0.03 13.30 3.99
C TRP A 310 -0.48 11.98 3.45
N ILE A 311 -1.56 11.44 4.03
CA ILE A 311 -2.04 10.10 3.73
C ILE A 311 -3.51 10.06 3.29
N ILE A 312 -4.21 11.20 3.39
CA ILE A 312 -5.60 11.34 2.93
C ILE A 312 -5.67 12.45 1.89
N ASN A 313 -6.31 12.16 0.77
CA ASN A 313 -6.54 13.15 -0.27
C ASN A 313 -7.56 14.19 0.20
N GLN A 314 -7.12 15.43 0.36
CA GLN A 314 -7.96 16.55 0.79
C GLN A 314 -8.69 17.24 -0.37
N ASN A 315 -8.29 17.00 -1.62
CA ASN A 315 -8.71 17.77 -2.79
C ASN A 315 -9.50 16.95 -3.84
N GLY A 316 -9.85 15.69 -3.50
CA GLY A 316 -10.59 14.84 -4.44
C GLY A 316 -9.77 14.38 -5.64
N HIS A 317 -10.47 14.02 -6.74
CA HIS A 317 -9.86 13.48 -7.96
C HIS A 317 -9.20 14.54 -8.87
N GLU A 318 -8.53 15.53 -8.31
CA GLU A 318 -7.84 16.51 -9.13
C GLU A 318 -6.58 15.93 -9.80
N GLN A 319 -6.16 16.56 -10.90
CA GLN A 319 -4.90 16.25 -11.54
C GLN A 319 -3.74 16.61 -10.61
N VAL A 320 -2.72 15.76 -10.52
CA VAL A 320 -1.47 16.14 -9.87
C VAL A 320 -0.81 17.23 -10.70
N SER A 321 -0.75 18.45 -10.20
CA SER A 321 0.19 19.42 -10.74
C SER A 321 1.58 18.97 -10.27
N TYR A 322 2.42 18.51 -11.18
CA TYR A 322 3.70 17.85 -10.90
C TYR A 322 4.69 18.65 -10.04
N PHE A 323 4.48 19.94 -9.81
CA PHE A 323 5.50 20.83 -9.26
C PHE A 323 5.14 21.57 -7.98
N ASN A 324 3.88 21.61 -7.53
CA ASN A 324 3.48 22.57 -6.49
C ASN A 324 2.91 22.00 -5.18
N GLU A 325 2.77 20.70 -4.98
CA GLU A 325 2.03 20.19 -3.83
C GLU A 325 2.84 19.51 -2.71
N PHE A 326 4.18 19.41 -2.84
CA PHE A 326 5.00 18.83 -1.74
C PHE A 326 6.36 19.52 -1.60
#